data_d39630d081e4fcd18fd0fd7c0eca2229
#
_entry.id   d39630d081e4fcd18fd0fd7c0eca2229
#
_cell.length_a   1.000
_cell.length_b   1.000
_cell.length_c   1.000
_cell.angle_alpha   90.00
_cell.angle_beta   90.00
_cell.angle_gamma   90.00
#
_symmetry.space_group_name_H-M   'P 1'
#
loop_
_entity.id
_entity.type
_entity.pdbx_description
1 polymer ?
#
loop_
_entity_poly.entity_id
_entity_poly.type
_entity_poly.pdbx_seq_one_letter_code
_entity_poly.pdbx_strand_id
1 'polypeptide(L)'
;MTLQVVVVTRNRSLYVKTLHTILAIQGICAHYKLAIGLNFIIDANKDKMELLKTLLKTGDRLVWFEYGCALEKDGVQHLVSVYQNFDGMVFPVVKEGIDWGKFREKTLGNSAEPVHQRALTFDTTVMDKVFDSVRDYYPVISTDPRVWSIDTKAVTKKLKDKKNGLVIPPTTTKFFENCTKRGVKLMAAAGVDTFNHFTHECVGNLMNIPGLKVTQQ
;
A
#
# COMPACT_ATOMS: atom_id res chain seq x y z
N MET A 1 -11.15 12.57 -15.47
CA MET A 1 -10.24 11.60 -14.82
C MET A 1 -11.09 10.44 -14.35
N THR A 2 -10.77 9.24 -14.75
CA THR A 2 -11.40 8.03 -14.24
C THR A 2 -10.53 7.45 -13.13
N LEU A 3 -11.13 6.93 -12.08
CA LEU A 3 -10.45 6.22 -11.02
C LEU A 3 -10.65 4.71 -11.24
N GLN A 4 -9.58 4.00 -11.54
CA GLN A 4 -9.61 2.53 -11.66
C GLN A 4 -9.19 1.92 -10.32
N VAL A 5 -10.12 1.27 -9.64
CA VAL A 5 -9.86 0.62 -8.35
C VAL A 5 -9.74 -0.88 -8.57
N VAL A 6 -8.62 -1.44 -8.13
CA VAL A 6 -8.36 -2.88 -8.14
C VAL A 6 -8.38 -3.38 -6.71
N VAL A 7 -9.10 -4.45 -6.49
CA VAL A 7 -9.22 -5.13 -5.20
C VAL A 7 -8.86 -6.59 -5.38
N VAL A 8 -7.78 -6.99 -4.71
CA VAL A 8 -7.34 -8.38 -4.70
C VAL A 8 -8.20 -9.18 -3.73
N THR A 9 -8.69 -10.33 -4.19
CA THR A 9 -9.58 -11.21 -3.43
C THR A 9 -8.97 -12.60 -3.29
N ARG A 10 -9.30 -13.30 -2.19
CA ARG A 10 -9.00 -14.72 -2.01
C ARG A 10 -10.30 -15.48 -1.83
N ASN A 11 -10.42 -16.64 -2.47
CA ASN A 11 -11.62 -17.48 -2.41
C ASN A 11 -12.93 -16.71 -2.72
N ARG A 12 -12.86 -15.72 -3.62
CA ARG A 12 -13.98 -14.82 -3.97
C ARG A 12 -14.55 -14.06 -2.76
N SER A 13 -13.78 -13.89 -1.71
CA SER A 13 -14.17 -13.17 -0.50
C SER A 13 -13.44 -11.85 -0.36
N LEU A 14 -14.04 -10.95 0.39
CA LEU A 14 -13.57 -9.60 0.68
C LEU A 14 -13.80 -9.30 2.16
N TYR A 15 -12.86 -8.64 2.81
CA TYR A 15 -13.05 -8.18 4.18
C TYR A 15 -14.00 -6.99 4.27
N VAL A 16 -14.79 -6.94 5.35
CA VAL A 16 -15.78 -5.89 5.59
C VAL A 16 -15.13 -4.51 5.59
N LYS A 17 -13.96 -4.33 6.20
CA LYS A 17 -13.25 -3.04 6.18
C LYS A 17 -12.80 -2.62 4.77
N THR A 18 -12.35 -3.56 3.95
CA THR A 18 -12.04 -3.28 2.54
C THR A 18 -13.30 -2.86 1.77
N LEU A 19 -14.44 -3.52 2.03
CA LEU A 19 -15.72 -3.13 1.44
C LEU A 19 -16.11 -1.71 1.87
N HIS A 20 -15.96 -1.34 3.16
CA HIS A 20 -16.23 0.01 3.64
C HIS A 20 -15.35 1.04 2.93
N THR A 21 -14.06 0.74 2.73
CA THR A 21 -13.15 1.61 1.95
C THR A 21 -13.66 1.80 0.51
N ILE A 22 -14.10 0.73 -0.16
CA ILE A 22 -14.63 0.81 -1.54
C ILE A 22 -15.89 1.68 -1.59
N LEU A 23 -16.81 1.49 -0.64
CA LEU A 23 -18.03 2.30 -0.55
C LEU A 23 -17.71 3.77 -0.28
N ALA A 24 -16.72 4.07 0.57
CA ALA A 24 -16.23 5.43 0.81
C ALA A 24 -15.63 6.06 -0.46
N ILE A 25 -14.83 5.30 -1.23
CA ILE A 25 -14.31 5.75 -2.53
C ILE A 25 -15.45 6.06 -3.49
N GLN A 26 -16.45 5.19 -3.60
CA GLN A 26 -17.62 5.42 -4.45
C GLN A 26 -18.38 6.69 -4.04
N GLY A 27 -18.60 6.89 -2.74
CA GLY A 27 -19.25 8.08 -2.20
C GLY A 27 -18.50 9.37 -2.56
N ILE A 28 -17.17 9.39 -2.40
CA ILE A 28 -16.33 10.53 -2.76
C ILE A 28 -16.34 10.73 -4.28
N CYS A 29 -16.21 9.68 -5.08
CA CYS A 29 -16.28 9.80 -6.55
C CYS A 29 -17.63 10.35 -7.02
N ALA A 30 -18.73 9.91 -6.42
CA ALA A 30 -20.06 10.44 -6.73
C ALA A 30 -20.17 11.93 -6.37
N HIS A 31 -19.65 12.34 -5.20
CA HIS A 31 -19.65 13.73 -4.77
C HIS A 31 -18.88 14.64 -5.74
N TYR A 32 -17.70 14.22 -6.18
CA TYR A 32 -16.86 14.98 -7.13
C TYR A 32 -17.18 14.69 -8.60
N LYS A 33 -18.21 13.91 -8.91
CA LYS A 33 -18.60 13.49 -10.28
C LYS A 33 -17.44 12.85 -11.05
N LEU A 34 -16.64 12.05 -10.38
CA LEU A 34 -15.55 11.27 -10.97
C LEU A 34 -16.08 9.92 -11.43
N ALA A 35 -15.68 9.49 -12.64
CA ALA A 35 -15.96 8.14 -13.10
C ALA A 35 -15.10 7.14 -12.31
N ILE A 36 -15.70 6.00 -11.94
CA ILE A 36 -15.02 4.92 -11.22
C ILE A 36 -15.20 3.60 -11.95
N GLY A 37 -14.10 2.84 -12.09
CA GLY A 37 -14.10 1.46 -12.53
C GLY A 37 -13.65 0.57 -11.37
N LEU A 38 -14.43 -0.49 -11.05
CA LEU A 38 -14.09 -1.46 -10.01
C LEU A 38 -13.67 -2.78 -10.66
N ASN A 39 -12.49 -3.25 -10.28
CA ASN A 39 -11.90 -4.49 -10.77
C ASN A 39 -11.60 -5.40 -9.59
N PHE A 40 -12.25 -6.56 -9.55
CA PHE A 40 -11.95 -7.60 -8.55
C PHE A 40 -11.10 -8.68 -9.20
N ILE A 41 -9.98 -9.03 -8.57
CA ILE A 41 -9.03 -10.00 -9.13
C ILE A 41 -8.63 -11.02 -8.07
N ILE A 42 -8.36 -12.25 -8.50
CA ILE A 42 -7.85 -13.29 -7.62
C ILE A 42 -6.38 -13.01 -7.29
N ASP A 43 -5.95 -13.37 -6.08
CA ASP A 43 -4.56 -13.22 -5.61
C ASP A 43 -3.61 -14.20 -6.33
N ALA A 44 -3.38 -13.93 -7.61
CA ALA A 44 -2.45 -14.65 -8.45
C ALA A 44 -1.54 -13.65 -9.19
N ASN A 45 -0.22 -13.77 -9.03
CA ASN A 45 0.72 -12.80 -9.59
C ASN A 45 0.56 -12.60 -11.09
N LYS A 46 0.32 -13.66 -11.84
CA LYS A 46 0.12 -13.58 -13.30
C LYS A 46 -1.05 -12.66 -13.64
N ASP A 47 -2.20 -12.92 -13.04
CA ASP A 47 -3.43 -12.17 -13.33
C ASP A 47 -3.31 -10.72 -12.87
N LYS A 48 -2.70 -10.49 -11.70
CA LYS A 48 -2.41 -9.15 -11.19
C LYS A 48 -1.56 -8.35 -12.18
N MET A 49 -0.49 -8.94 -12.71
CA MET A 49 0.41 -8.24 -13.63
C MET A 49 -0.19 -8.04 -15.04
N GLU A 50 -1.04 -8.95 -15.51
CA GLU A 50 -1.78 -8.78 -16.77
C GLU A 50 -2.81 -7.63 -16.66
N LEU A 51 -3.56 -7.59 -15.56
CA LEU A 51 -4.49 -6.49 -15.29
C LEU A 51 -3.75 -5.16 -15.15
N LEU A 52 -2.66 -5.11 -14.38
CA LEU A 52 -1.83 -3.92 -14.23
C LEU A 52 -1.35 -3.40 -15.59
N LYS A 53 -0.85 -4.30 -16.45
CA LYS A 53 -0.41 -3.95 -17.81
C LYS A 53 -1.53 -3.35 -18.65
N THR A 54 -2.72 -3.82 -18.49
CA THR A 54 -3.92 -3.32 -19.19
C THR A 54 -4.28 -1.93 -18.68
N LEU A 55 -4.38 -1.77 -17.35
CA LEU A 55 -4.80 -0.52 -16.72
C LEU A 55 -3.75 0.60 -16.87
N LEU A 56 -2.46 0.28 -16.93
CA LEU A 56 -1.42 1.28 -17.21
C LEU A 56 -1.55 1.96 -18.59
N LYS A 57 -2.31 1.37 -19.50
CA LYS A 57 -2.55 1.94 -20.85
C LYS A 57 -3.77 2.88 -20.89
N THR A 58 -4.62 2.88 -19.87
CA THR A 58 -5.86 3.66 -19.88
C THR A 58 -5.64 5.16 -19.72
N GLY A 59 -4.53 5.56 -19.11
CA GLY A 59 -4.23 6.96 -18.78
C GLY A 59 -5.02 7.51 -17.59
N ASP A 60 -5.68 6.62 -16.84
CA ASP A 60 -6.46 6.92 -15.65
C ASP A 60 -5.61 6.90 -14.37
N ARG A 61 -6.21 7.25 -13.23
CA ARG A 61 -5.63 6.98 -11.94
C ARG A 61 -5.94 5.56 -11.53
N LEU A 62 -4.92 4.81 -11.17
CA LEU A 62 -5.03 3.44 -10.67
C LEU A 62 -4.87 3.44 -9.15
N VAL A 63 -5.80 2.80 -8.47
CA VAL A 63 -5.78 2.54 -7.03
C VAL A 63 -5.80 1.03 -6.82
N TRP A 64 -4.98 0.54 -5.92
CA TRP A 64 -4.79 -0.89 -5.69
C TRP A 64 -4.85 -1.23 -4.22
N PHE A 65 -5.64 -2.25 -3.90
CA PHE A 65 -5.72 -2.86 -2.59
C PHE A 65 -5.36 -4.33 -2.67
N GLU A 66 -4.28 -4.73 -1.99
CA GLU A 66 -3.99 -6.14 -1.76
C GLU A 66 -5.01 -6.76 -0.81
N TYR A 67 -5.11 -8.08 -0.83
CA TYR A 67 -6.06 -8.82 -0.01
C TYR A 67 -5.91 -8.48 1.48
N GLY A 68 -7.05 -8.22 2.12
CA GLY A 68 -7.11 -7.90 3.55
C GLY A 68 -6.74 -6.46 3.91
N CYS A 69 -6.39 -5.61 2.94
CA CYS A 69 -6.02 -4.22 3.20
C CYS A 69 -7.22 -3.28 3.05
N ALA A 70 -7.21 -2.22 3.87
CA ALA A 70 -8.21 -1.16 3.84
C ALA A 70 -7.60 0.18 4.27
N LEU A 71 -8.27 1.28 3.93
CA LEU A 71 -7.96 2.62 4.43
C LEU A 71 -9.12 3.11 5.29
N GLU A 72 -8.81 3.85 6.33
CA GLU A 72 -9.81 4.63 7.04
C GLU A 72 -10.32 5.80 6.17
N LYS A 73 -11.44 6.39 6.57
CA LYS A 73 -12.18 7.38 5.76
C LYS A 73 -11.30 8.56 5.32
N ASP A 74 -10.43 9.04 6.19
CA ASP A 74 -9.55 10.18 5.90
C ASP A 74 -8.49 9.82 4.84
N GLY A 75 -8.01 8.57 4.85
CA GLY A 75 -7.09 8.05 3.84
C GLY A 75 -7.67 8.02 2.44
N VAL A 76 -8.98 7.82 2.31
CA VAL A 76 -9.65 7.75 1.00
C VAL A 76 -9.60 9.10 0.25
N GLN A 77 -9.59 10.21 0.95
CA GLN A 77 -9.50 11.54 0.33
C GLN A 77 -8.18 11.73 -0.43
N HIS A 78 -7.09 11.13 0.04
CA HIS A 78 -5.79 11.18 -0.62
C HIS A 78 -5.78 10.47 -1.97
N LEU A 79 -6.64 9.46 -2.18
CA LEU A 79 -6.74 8.72 -3.44
C LEU A 79 -7.30 9.57 -4.59
N VAL A 80 -8.18 10.51 -4.29
CA VAL A 80 -8.84 11.39 -5.27
C VAL A 80 -8.18 12.75 -5.39
N SER A 81 -7.24 13.09 -4.50
CA SER A 81 -6.52 14.35 -4.52
C SER A 81 -5.63 14.50 -5.78
N VAL A 82 -5.41 15.71 -6.23
CA VAL A 82 -4.48 15.98 -7.34
C VAL A 82 -3.04 15.79 -6.86
N TYR A 83 -2.27 14.97 -7.57
CA TYR A 83 -0.85 14.79 -7.29
C TYR A 83 -0.06 15.98 -7.86
N GLN A 84 0.58 16.72 -6.96
CA GLN A 84 1.44 17.85 -7.33
C GLN A 84 2.90 17.43 -7.16
N ASN A 85 3.64 17.41 -8.29
CA ASN A 85 5.07 17.11 -8.33
C ASN A 85 5.46 15.66 -7.96
N PHE A 86 4.52 14.71 -7.92
CA PHE A 86 4.78 13.28 -7.76
C PHE A 86 3.83 12.44 -8.64
N ASP A 87 4.17 11.17 -8.84
CA ASP A 87 3.52 10.30 -9.82
C ASP A 87 2.64 9.24 -9.16
N GLY A 88 2.84 9.00 -7.88
CA GLY A 88 2.08 8.00 -7.14
C GLY A 88 2.24 8.13 -5.63
N MET A 89 1.32 7.51 -4.93
CA MET A 89 1.23 7.49 -3.49
C MET A 89 1.17 6.05 -3.00
N VAL A 90 1.89 5.75 -1.95
CA VAL A 90 1.80 4.50 -1.22
C VAL A 90 1.30 4.78 0.19
N PHE A 91 0.53 3.85 0.72
CA PHE A 91 0.02 3.92 2.08
C PHE A 91 0.74 2.83 2.87
N PRO A 92 1.69 3.21 3.75
CA PRO A 92 2.49 2.23 4.48
C PRO A 92 1.60 1.28 5.27
N VAL A 93 1.80 -0.01 5.05
CA VAL A 93 1.05 -1.07 5.72
C VAL A 93 2.01 -1.92 6.54
N VAL A 94 1.58 -2.33 7.71
CA VAL A 94 2.36 -3.21 8.58
C VAL A 94 2.49 -4.58 7.93
N LYS A 95 3.72 -5.11 7.86
CA LYS A 95 4.00 -6.48 7.43
C LYS A 95 3.50 -7.47 8.48
N GLU A 96 3.13 -8.65 8.02
CA GLU A 96 2.71 -9.73 8.91
C GLU A 96 3.83 -10.11 9.88
N GLY A 97 3.45 -10.32 11.13
CA GLY A 97 4.35 -10.72 12.20
C GLY A 97 4.80 -9.56 13.09
N ILE A 98 5.19 -9.93 14.31
CA ILE A 98 5.75 -9.04 15.31
C ILE A 98 7.24 -9.33 15.43
N ASP A 99 8.08 -8.33 15.21
CA ASP A 99 9.53 -8.44 15.39
C ASP A 99 9.88 -8.17 16.87
N TRP A 100 9.92 -9.23 17.65
CA TRP A 100 10.23 -9.17 19.08
C TRP A 100 11.68 -8.78 19.36
N GLY A 101 12.62 -9.09 18.45
CA GLY A 101 14.01 -8.65 18.54
C GLY A 101 14.09 -7.13 18.45
N LYS A 102 13.46 -6.56 17.42
CA LYS A 102 13.36 -5.12 17.21
C LYS A 102 12.61 -4.41 18.35
N PHE A 103 11.53 -5.01 18.86
CA PHE A 103 10.82 -4.49 20.02
C PHE A 103 11.73 -4.36 21.25
N ARG A 104 12.49 -5.42 21.54
CA ARG A 104 13.42 -5.46 22.67
C ARG A 104 14.52 -4.41 22.50
N GLU A 105 15.15 -4.36 21.34
CA GLU A 105 16.21 -3.40 21.02
C GLU A 105 15.73 -1.95 21.21
N LYS A 106 14.61 -1.60 20.58
CA LYS A 106 14.02 -0.25 20.68
C LYS A 106 13.55 0.12 22.09
N THR A 107 13.08 -0.89 22.84
CA THR A 107 12.63 -0.65 24.23
C THR A 107 13.81 -0.43 25.16
N LEU A 108 14.88 -1.21 25.04
CA LEU A 108 16.12 -1.03 25.82
C LEU A 108 16.86 0.26 25.43
N GLY A 109 16.82 0.63 24.15
CA GLY A 109 17.41 1.84 23.61
C GLY A 109 16.59 3.12 23.87
N ASN A 110 15.50 3.05 24.63
CA ASN A 110 14.60 4.18 24.90
C ASN A 110 14.14 4.93 23.63
N SER A 111 13.79 4.19 22.58
CA SER A 111 13.27 4.77 21.35
C SER A 111 12.10 5.73 21.60
N ALA A 112 12.10 6.86 20.91
CA ALA A 112 10.99 7.83 20.93
C ALA A 112 9.70 7.28 20.28
N GLU A 113 9.77 6.17 19.53
CA GLU A 113 8.60 5.56 18.91
C GLU A 113 7.58 5.10 19.96
N PRO A 114 6.28 5.24 19.68
CA PRO A 114 5.22 4.68 20.53
C PRO A 114 5.43 3.19 20.78
N VAL A 115 5.19 2.73 22.00
CA VAL A 115 5.48 1.33 22.41
C VAL A 115 4.83 0.30 21.48
N HIS A 116 3.57 0.54 21.06
CA HIS A 116 2.82 -0.36 20.18
C HIS A 116 3.37 -0.42 18.75
N GLN A 117 4.22 0.52 18.34
CA GLN A 117 4.84 0.56 17.00
C GLN A 117 6.24 -0.05 16.96
N ARG A 118 6.91 -0.19 18.10
CA ARG A 118 8.31 -0.64 18.19
C ARG A 118 8.59 -2.01 17.59
N ALA A 119 7.59 -2.88 17.58
CA ALA A 119 7.69 -4.23 17.03
C ALA A 119 7.22 -4.34 15.57
N LEU A 120 6.73 -3.25 14.98
CA LEU A 120 6.14 -3.28 13.64
C LEU A 120 7.21 -3.08 12.57
N THR A 121 7.01 -3.77 11.46
CA THR A 121 7.78 -3.57 10.24
C THR A 121 6.82 -3.17 9.12
N PHE A 122 7.09 -2.05 8.47
CA PHE A 122 6.26 -1.57 7.37
C PHE A 122 6.79 -2.07 6.02
N ASP A 123 5.88 -2.13 5.05
CA ASP A 123 6.19 -2.50 3.66
C ASP A 123 6.90 -1.38 2.87
N THR A 124 7.02 -0.19 3.48
CA THR A 124 7.56 1.01 2.86
C THR A 124 8.63 1.64 3.74
N THR A 125 9.76 2.01 3.15
CA THR A 125 10.82 2.79 3.77
C THR A 125 10.82 4.18 3.16
N VAL A 126 10.83 5.20 3.98
CA VAL A 126 10.76 6.61 3.60
C VAL A 126 12.05 7.35 3.92
N MET A 127 12.26 8.49 3.26
CA MET A 127 13.31 9.44 3.64
C MET A 127 12.89 10.19 4.91
N ASP A 128 13.87 10.58 5.72
CA ASP A 128 13.63 11.38 6.95
C ASP A 128 13.11 12.80 6.65
N LYS A 129 13.29 13.26 5.41
CA LYS A 129 12.85 14.59 4.99
C LYS A 129 11.40 14.58 4.55
N VAL A 130 10.56 15.31 5.26
CA VAL A 130 9.15 15.52 4.91
C VAL A 130 9.03 16.29 3.59
N PHE A 131 8.18 15.81 2.69
CA PHE A 131 7.84 16.49 1.44
C PHE A 131 6.72 17.53 1.65
N ASP A 132 5.67 17.13 2.37
CA ASP A 132 4.53 17.97 2.72
C ASP A 132 4.17 17.70 4.19
N SER A 133 4.49 18.65 5.06
CA SER A 133 4.27 18.53 6.51
C SER A 133 2.81 18.65 6.93
N VAL A 134 1.96 19.24 6.08
CA VAL A 134 0.51 19.37 6.38
C VAL A 134 -0.21 18.04 6.15
N ARG A 135 0.28 17.25 5.17
CA ARG A 135 -0.32 15.98 4.77
C ARG A 135 0.49 14.76 5.20
N ASP A 136 1.60 14.96 5.90
CA ASP A 136 2.54 13.90 6.30
C ASP A 136 3.00 13.02 5.13
N TYR A 137 3.42 13.69 4.03
CA TYR A 137 3.96 13.01 2.85
C TYR A 137 5.47 12.94 2.89
N TYR A 138 6.01 11.74 2.73
CA TYR A 138 7.44 11.45 2.73
C TYR A 138 7.86 10.80 1.42
N PRO A 139 9.01 11.20 0.83
CA PRO A 139 9.55 10.51 -0.33
C PRO A 139 9.89 9.06 -0.01
N VAL A 140 9.55 8.16 -0.93
CA VAL A 140 9.80 6.73 -0.77
C VAL A 140 11.21 6.37 -1.20
N ILE A 141 11.95 5.63 -0.37
CA ILE A 141 13.25 5.02 -0.69
C ILE A 141 13.02 3.66 -1.35
N SER A 142 12.25 2.80 -0.69
CA SER A 142 11.89 1.48 -1.18
C SER A 142 10.51 1.08 -0.68
N THR A 143 9.80 0.29 -1.48
CA THR A 143 8.45 -0.15 -1.11
C THR A 143 8.08 -1.44 -1.82
N ASP A 144 7.28 -2.26 -1.13
CA ASP A 144 6.50 -3.38 -1.67
C ASP A 144 5.05 -3.18 -1.22
N PRO A 145 4.38 -2.15 -1.75
CA PRO A 145 3.19 -1.60 -1.14
C PRO A 145 1.98 -2.51 -1.36
N ARG A 146 1.18 -2.65 -0.31
CA ARG A 146 -0.09 -3.39 -0.34
C ARG A 146 -1.27 -2.49 -0.67
N VAL A 147 -1.17 -1.19 -0.37
CA VAL A 147 -2.15 -0.17 -0.75
C VAL A 147 -1.42 0.98 -1.42
N TRP A 148 -1.83 1.30 -2.64
CA TRP A 148 -1.16 2.34 -3.42
C TRP A 148 -2.06 2.95 -4.49
N SER A 149 -1.66 4.12 -4.97
CA SER A 149 -2.30 4.79 -6.10
C SER A 149 -1.25 5.46 -6.98
N ILE A 150 -1.43 5.38 -8.29
CA ILE A 150 -0.53 5.97 -9.28
C ILE A 150 -1.29 6.72 -10.39
N ASP A 151 -0.68 7.76 -10.92
CA ASP A 151 -1.05 8.33 -12.21
C ASP A 151 -0.47 7.45 -13.33
N THR A 152 -1.32 6.69 -13.99
CA THR A 152 -0.87 5.71 -15.00
C THR A 152 -0.17 6.38 -16.17
N LYS A 153 -0.58 7.60 -16.55
CA LYS A 153 0.03 8.36 -17.65
C LYS A 153 1.46 8.79 -17.30
N ALA A 154 1.65 9.36 -16.10
CA ALA A 154 2.96 9.80 -15.63
C ALA A 154 3.92 8.61 -15.45
N VAL A 155 3.46 7.52 -14.82
CA VAL A 155 4.25 6.31 -14.60
C VAL A 155 4.60 5.62 -15.91
N THR A 156 3.64 5.43 -16.81
CA THR A 156 3.89 4.80 -18.12
C THR A 156 4.90 5.57 -18.94
N LYS A 157 4.86 6.90 -18.93
CA LYS A 157 5.84 7.76 -19.63
C LYS A 157 7.27 7.46 -19.17
N LYS A 158 7.49 7.20 -17.87
CA LYS A 158 8.81 6.91 -17.29
C LYS A 158 9.23 5.45 -17.46
N LEU A 159 8.29 4.52 -17.50
CA LEU A 159 8.57 3.09 -17.62
C LEU A 159 8.79 2.61 -19.06
N LYS A 160 8.46 3.40 -20.07
CA LYS A 160 8.74 3.05 -21.48
C LYS A 160 10.25 2.91 -21.71
N ASP A 161 10.62 1.89 -22.44
CA ASP A 161 11.99 1.71 -22.93
C ASP A 161 12.26 2.58 -24.19
N LYS A 162 13.51 2.51 -24.69
CA LYS A 162 13.93 3.25 -25.90
C LYS A 162 13.13 2.87 -27.15
N LYS A 163 12.47 1.72 -27.17
CA LYS A 163 11.60 1.22 -28.26
C LYS A 163 10.13 1.50 -28.00
N ASN A 164 9.80 2.37 -27.04
CA ASN A 164 8.43 2.66 -26.57
C ASN A 164 7.64 1.43 -26.05
N GLY A 165 8.34 0.33 -25.77
CA GLY A 165 7.76 -0.85 -25.14
C GLY A 165 7.59 -0.66 -23.64
N LEU A 166 6.41 -1.01 -23.11
CA LEU A 166 6.15 -1.07 -21.69
C LEU A 166 6.52 -2.46 -21.16
N VAL A 167 7.62 -2.55 -20.44
CA VAL A 167 8.06 -3.80 -19.81
C VAL A 167 7.52 -3.86 -18.38
N ILE A 168 6.60 -4.78 -18.14
CA ILE A 168 6.05 -5.03 -16.81
C ILE A 168 6.75 -6.25 -16.20
N PRO A 169 7.38 -6.09 -15.03
CA PRO A 169 7.98 -7.20 -14.30
C PRO A 169 6.94 -8.22 -13.82
N PRO A 170 7.34 -9.45 -13.45
CA PRO A 170 6.42 -10.52 -13.10
C PRO A 170 5.75 -10.37 -11.71
N THR A 171 6.20 -9.41 -10.89
CA THR A 171 5.65 -9.18 -9.54
C THR A 171 5.51 -7.70 -9.24
N THR A 172 4.61 -7.34 -8.32
CA THR A 172 4.42 -5.96 -7.82
C THR A 172 5.68 -5.40 -7.18
N THR A 173 6.40 -6.19 -6.40
CA THR A 173 7.69 -5.81 -5.80
C THR A 173 8.68 -5.32 -6.87
N LYS A 174 8.91 -6.15 -7.90
CA LYS A 174 9.80 -5.79 -9.01
C LYS A 174 9.28 -4.61 -9.83
N PHE A 175 7.96 -4.45 -9.91
CA PHE A 175 7.36 -3.28 -10.55
C PHE A 175 7.73 -1.99 -9.81
N PHE A 176 7.63 -1.95 -8.49
CA PHE A 176 7.99 -0.77 -7.70
C PHE A 176 9.50 -0.52 -7.65
N GLU A 177 10.32 -1.57 -7.59
CA GLU A 177 11.77 -1.43 -7.79
C GLU A 177 12.13 -0.78 -9.14
N ASN A 178 11.44 -1.19 -10.21
CA ASN A 178 11.64 -0.59 -11.53
C ASN A 178 11.14 0.85 -11.58
N CYS A 179 10.02 1.18 -10.95
CA CYS A 179 9.52 2.53 -10.79
C CYS A 179 10.57 3.44 -10.16
N THR A 180 11.14 3.03 -9.03
CA THR A 180 12.20 3.78 -8.34
C THR A 180 13.43 3.98 -9.21
N LYS A 181 13.92 2.90 -9.87
CA LYS A 181 15.06 2.97 -10.80
C LYS A 181 14.83 3.89 -12.00
N ARG A 182 13.59 4.04 -12.43
CA ARG A 182 13.19 4.91 -13.56
C ARG A 182 12.80 6.32 -13.15
N GLY A 183 12.99 6.69 -11.88
CA GLY A 183 12.71 8.02 -11.37
C GLY A 183 11.21 8.34 -11.27
N VAL A 184 10.35 7.32 -11.08
CA VAL A 184 8.97 7.54 -10.67
C VAL A 184 8.97 8.09 -9.25
N LYS A 185 8.37 9.25 -9.05
CA LYS A 185 8.31 9.91 -7.74
C LYS A 185 7.14 9.36 -6.95
N LEU A 186 7.42 8.55 -5.95
CA LEU A 186 6.44 7.99 -5.03
C LEU A 186 6.49 8.71 -3.69
N MET A 187 5.34 9.03 -3.13
CA MET A 187 5.19 9.58 -1.79
C MET A 187 4.47 8.57 -0.91
N ALA A 188 4.91 8.45 0.34
CA ALA A 188 4.21 7.71 1.37
C ALA A 188 3.32 8.66 2.18
N ALA A 189 2.05 8.33 2.31
CA ALA A 189 1.11 9.03 3.19
C ALA A 189 1.21 8.41 4.59
N ALA A 190 2.10 8.94 5.43
CA ALA A 190 2.41 8.36 6.74
C ALA A 190 1.35 8.70 7.81
N GLY A 191 0.64 9.82 7.66
CA GLY A 191 -0.44 10.24 8.57
C GLY A 191 -1.79 9.55 8.32
N VAL A 192 -1.83 8.52 7.45
CA VAL A 192 -3.06 7.81 7.10
C VAL A 192 -3.14 6.47 7.82
N ASP A 193 -4.24 6.22 8.50
CA ASP A 193 -4.50 4.93 9.12
C ASP A 193 -4.83 3.87 8.07
N THR A 194 -3.97 2.84 8.04
CA THR A 194 -4.12 1.67 7.19
C THR A 194 -4.52 0.45 8.02
N PHE A 195 -5.36 -0.37 7.44
CA PHE A 195 -5.73 -1.64 8.04
C PHE A 195 -5.17 -2.79 7.22
N ASN A 196 -4.58 -3.78 7.91
CA ASN A 196 -4.15 -5.01 7.29
C ASN A 196 -4.65 -6.19 8.13
N HIS A 197 -5.46 -7.04 7.51
CA HIS A 197 -5.93 -8.25 8.16
C HIS A 197 -4.95 -9.39 7.94
N PHE A 198 -4.38 -9.89 9.02
CA PHE A 198 -3.53 -11.07 9.02
C PHE A 198 -4.36 -12.31 9.29
N THR A 199 -4.28 -13.29 8.39
CA THR A 199 -5.02 -14.56 8.55
C THR A 199 -4.41 -15.47 9.61
N HIS A 200 -3.19 -15.18 10.05
CA HIS A 200 -2.41 -15.98 10.99
C HIS A 200 -1.67 -15.12 12.01
N GLU A 201 -2.39 -14.26 12.73
CA GLU A 201 -1.87 -13.83 14.03
C GLU A 201 -1.94 -15.04 14.96
N CYS A 202 -0.96 -15.90 14.78
CA CYS A 202 -0.93 -17.14 15.51
C CYS A 202 -0.67 -16.87 16.98
N VAL A 203 -1.55 -17.39 17.82
CA VAL A 203 -1.28 -17.71 19.22
C VAL A 203 0.12 -18.34 19.38
N GLY A 204 0.61 -19.11 18.41
CA GLY A 204 1.98 -19.61 18.34
C GLY A 204 3.08 -18.55 18.34
N ASN A 205 2.87 -17.39 17.74
CA ASN A 205 3.83 -16.29 17.82
C ASN A 205 3.84 -15.62 19.20
N LEU A 206 2.71 -15.60 19.89
CA LEU A 206 2.62 -15.16 21.29
C LEU A 206 3.26 -16.18 22.24
N MET A 207 3.16 -17.47 21.94
CA MET A 207 3.76 -18.53 22.75
C MET A 207 5.30 -18.63 22.63
N ASN A 208 5.88 -18.09 21.59
CA ASN A 208 7.34 -18.04 21.39
C ASN A 208 8.00 -16.78 21.97
N ILE A 209 7.30 -15.99 22.79
CA ILE A 209 7.89 -14.83 23.46
C ILE A 209 8.93 -15.35 24.49
N PRO A 210 10.22 -14.98 24.33
CA PRO A 210 11.23 -15.35 25.33
C PRO A 210 10.82 -14.77 26.71
N GLY A 211 10.60 -15.65 27.67
CA GLY A 211 10.24 -15.29 29.05
C GLY A 211 8.75 -15.42 29.40
N LEU A 212 7.87 -15.75 28.46
CA LEU A 212 6.49 -16.08 28.80
C LEU A 212 6.42 -17.52 29.35
N LYS A 213 6.30 -17.65 30.67
CA LYS A 213 5.99 -18.94 31.31
C LYS A 213 4.49 -19.17 31.21
N VAL A 214 4.08 -20.10 30.36
CA VAL A 214 2.71 -20.61 30.35
C VAL A 214 2.54 -21.50 31.57
N THR A 215 1.85 -21.04 32.59
CA THR A 215 1.43 -21.90 33.71
C THR A 215 0.30 -22.79 33.18
N GLN A 216 0.60 -24.06 32.93
CA GLN A 216 -0.46 -25.05 32.68
C GLN A 216 -1.25 -25.22 33.98
N GLN A 217 -2.53 -24.91 33.92
CA GLN A 217 -3.52 -25.27 34.95
C GLN A 217 -4.01 -26.69 34.69
#